data_795c073d8c884cc8aa7a95835df058ec
#
_entry.id   795c073d8c884cc8aa7a95835df058ec
#
_cell.length_a   1.000
_cell.length_b   1.000
_cell.length_c   1.000
_cell.angle_alpha   90.00
_cell.angle_beta   90.00
_cell.angle_gamma   90.00
#
_symmetry.space_group_name_H-M   'P 1'
#
loop_
_entity.id
_entity.type
_entity.pdbx_description
1 polymer ?
#
loop_
_entity_poly.entity_id
_entity_poly.type
_entity_poly.pdbx_seq_one_letter_code
_entity_poly.pdbx_strand_id
1 'polypeptide(L)'
;MGADDNEIYLRPLVWMGDSRKNVRSFPDDVQTSVGYALQLVQAGETPSDAKPFKGVGGGVYEISKRYDTDTYRAVYAVKIGEKIYVLHAFQKKSKQGIKTPQSDVDLIKQRYKDAVTREEENDGRDNVWRK
;
A
#
# COMPACT_ATOMS: atom_id res chain seq x y z
N MET A 1 -29.73 14.64 7.89
CA MET A 1 -28.47 15.25 7.60
C MET A 1 -27.31 14.79 8.42
N GLY A 2 -27.48 14.67 9.72
CA GLY A 2 -26.33 14.36 10.57
C GLY A 2 -25.56 13.12 10.19
N ALA A 3 -26.26 12.08 9.76
CA ALA A 3 -25.60 10.84 9.41
C ALA A 3 -24.65 11.02 8.25
N ASP A 4 -25.05 11.80 7.26
CA ASP A 4 -24.22 12.03 6.07
C ASP A 4 -22.97 12.81 6.42
N ASP A 5 -23.09 13.74 7.37
CA ASP A 5 -21.96 14.57 7.77
C ASP A 5 -20.90 13.77 8.48
N ASN A 6 -21.26 12.62 9.05
CA ASN A 6 -20.35 11.80 9.84
C ASN A 6 -19.82 10.59 9.07
N GLU A 7 -20.29 10.39 7.86
CA GLU A 7 -19.83 9.25 7.08
C GLU A 7 -18.41 9.46 6.59
N ILE A 8 -17.62 8.41 6.67
CA ILE A 8 -16.25 8.40 6.18
C ILE A 8 -16.19 7.53 4.94
N TYR A 9 -15.80 8.14 3.83
CA TYR A 9 -15.58 7.35 2.62
C TYR A 9 -14.21 6.69 2.67
N LEU A 10 -14.17 5.38 2.59
CA LEU A 10 -12.92 4.64 2.55
C LEU A 10 -12.64 4.22 1.13
N ARG A 11 -11.51 4.64 0.61
CA ARG A 11 -11.07 4.25 -0.72
C ARG A 11 -10.82 2.75 -0.74
N PRO A 12 -11.15 2.07 -1.84
CA PRO A 12 -10.91 0.63 -1.93
C PRO A 12 -9.43 0.29 -1.80
N LEU A 13 -9.16 -0.84 -1.16
CA LEU A 13 -7.80 -1.34 -0.98
C LEU A 13 -7.59 -2.51 -1.93
N VAL A 14 -6.57 -2.42 -2.77
CA VAL A 14 -6.24 -3.47 -3.73
C VAL A 14 -4.88 -4.04 -3.37
N TRP A 15 -4.83 -5.34 -3.14
CA TRP A 15 -3.60 -6.04 -2.80
C TRP A 15 -2.98 -6.60 -4.07
N MET A 16 -1.73 -6.18 -4.37
CA MET A 16 -1.04 -6.66 -5.56
C MET A 16 -0.20 -7.90 -5.21
N GLY A 17 -0.26 -8.89 -6.10
CA GLY A 17 0.53 -10.10 -5.94
C GLY A 17 0.29 -10.76 -4.59
N ASP A 18 1.36 -11.10 -3.91
CA ASP A 18 1.31 -11.78 -2.61
C ASP A 18 1.35 -10.83 -1.42
N SER A 19 1.12 -9.53 -1.63
CA SER A 19 1.26 -8.55 -0.55
C SER A 19 0.35 -8.83 0.64
N ARG A 20 -0.90 -9.25 0.39
CA ARG A 20 -1.82 -9.56 1.48
C ARG A 20 -1.37 -10.79 2.25
N LYS A 21 -0.95 -11.82 1.53
CA LYS A 21 -0.44 -13.04 2.14
C LYS A 21 0.76 -12.72 3.04
N ASN A 22 1.63 -11.84 2.56
CA ASN A 22 2.83 -11.47 3.32
C ASN A 22 2.46 -10.74 4.60
N VAL A 23 1.52 -9.79 4.54
CA VAL A 23 1.08 -9.10 5.76
C VAL A 23 0.49 -10.10 6.75
N ARG A 24 -0.27 -11.08 6.26
CA ARG A 24 -0.87 -12.08 7.13
C ARG A 24 0.16 -12.97 7.81
N SER A 25 1.38 -13.02 7.29
CA SER A 25 2.46 -13.82 7.90
C SER A 25 3.22 -13.03 8.96
N PHE A 26 2.96 -11.74 9.11
CA PHE A 26 3.63 -10.90 10.10
C PHE A 26 3.12 -11.24 11.51
N PRO A 27 3.90 -10.90 12.56
CA PRO A 27 3.40 -11.04 13.92
C PRO A 27 2.07 -10.31 14.12
N ASP A 28 1.22 -10.82 14.99
CA ASP A 28 -0.14 -10.29 15.17
C ASP A 28 -0.14 -8.78 15.45
N ASP A 29 0.74 -8.31 16.32
CA ASP A 29 0.80 -6.89 16.64
C ASP A 29 1.18 -6.06 15.41
N VAL A 30 2.07 -6.58 14.58
CA VAL A 30 2.46 -5.89 13.35
C VAL A 30 1.31 -5.87 12.36
N GLN A 31 0.61 -6.99 12.21
CA GLN A 31 -0.57 -7.03 11.34
C GLN A 31 -1.59 -5.97 11.74
N THR A 32 -1.88 -5.89 13.03
CA THR A 32 -2.84 -4.91 13.53
C THR A 32 -2.38 -3.48 13.23
N SER A 33 -1.10 -3.20 13.45
CA SER A 33 -0.55 -1.87 13.20
C SER A 33 -0.58 -1.50 11.72
N VAL A 34 -0.20 -2.43 10.85
CA VAL A 34 -0.21 -2.19 9.40
C VAL A 34 -1.66 -2.00 8.93
N GLY A 35 -2.57 -2.85 9.41
CA GLY A 35 -3.98 -2.74 9.05
C GLY A 35 -4.58 -1.41 9.45
N TYR A 36 -4.29 -0.95 10.65
CA TYR A 36 -4.76 0.35 11.12
C TYR A 36 -4.20 1.48 10.26
N ALA A 37 -2.89 1.42 9.95
CA ALA A 37 -2.27 2.44 9.12
C ALA A 37 -2.90 2.49 7.73
N LEU A 38 -3.15 1.33 7.13
CA LEU A 38 -3.79 1.28 5.80
C LEU A 38 -5.21 1.82 5.86
N GLN A 39 -5.92 1.60 6.95
CA GLN A 39 -7.26 2.15 7.12
C GLN A 39 -7.22 3.68 7.16
N LEU A 40 -6.23 4.26 7.82
CA LEU A 40 -6.04 5.71 7.79
C LEU A 40 -5.80 6.21 6.37
N VAL A 41 -4.99 5.47 5.60
CA VAL A 41 -4.73 5.83 4.22
C VAL A 41 -6.01 5.80 3.40
N GLN A 42 -6.85 4.78 3.62
CA GLN A 42 -8.14 4.68 2.93
C GLN A 42 -9.04 5.87 3.25
N ALA A 43 -8.90 6.43 4.44
CA ALA A 43 -9.69 7.58 4.87
C ALA A 43 -9.09 8.91 4.38
N GLY A 44 -8.01 8.87 3.62
CA GLY A 44 -7.39 10.07 3.07
C GLY A 44 -6.29 10.67 3.92
N GLU A 45 -5.87 9.96 4.96
CA GLU A 45 -4.84 10.47 5.87
C GLU A 45 -3.49 9.84 5.57
N THR A 46 -2.45 10.48 6.08
CA THR A 46 -1.08 9.94 5.99
C THR A 46 -0.66 9.51 7.39
N PRO A 47 -0.45 8.20 7.61
CA PRO A 47 -0.01 7.74 8.93
C PRO A 47 1.31 8.40 9.34
N SER A 48 1.48 8.62 10.63
CA SER A 48 2.67 9.32 11.14
C SER A 48 3.97 8.58 10.83
N ASP A 49 3.90 7.26 10.69
CA ASP A 49 5.09 6.46 10.39
C ASP A 49 5.23 6.12 8.90
N ALA A 50 4.41 6.74 8.05
CA ALA A 50 4.54 6.56 6.60
C ALA A 50 5.59 7.55 6.07
N LYS A 51 6.40 7.06 5.15
CA LYS A 51 7.44 7.87 4.51
C LYS A 51 7.33 7.71 3.00
N PRO A 52 7.65 8.74 2.23
CA PRO A 52 7.70 8.58 0.78
C PRO A 52 8.68 7.49 0.37
N PHE A 53 8.29 6.67 -0.58
CA PHE A 53 9.16 5.65 -1.16
C PHE A 53 9.56 6.15 -2.54
N LYS A 54 10.80 6.61 -2.67
CA LYS A 54 11.25 7.30 -3.87
C LYS A 54 11.70 6.34 -4.95
N GLY A 55 11.67 6.81 -6.20
CA GLY A 55 12.21 6.06 -7.32
C GLY A 55 11.24 5.12 -8.01
N VAL A 56 9.96 5.16 -7.63
CA VAL A 56 8.94 4.29 -8.25
C VAL A 56 7.92 5.12 -9.02
N GLY A 57 7.38 6.14 -8.39
CA GLY A 57 6.37 7.00 -8.98
C GLY A 57 5.83 7.91 -7.89
N GLY A 58 5.01 8.88 -8.28
CA GLY A 58 4.43 9.80 -7.32
C GLY A 58 3.41 9.11 -6.43
N GLY A 59 3.35 9.54 -5.17
CA GLY A 59 2.34 9.03 -4.25
C GLY A 59 2.60 7.62 -3.75
N VAL A 60 3.84 7.17 -3.76
CA VAL A 60 4.21 5.86 -3.21
C VAL A 60 4.83 6.08 -1.84
N TYR A 61 4.36 5.33 -0.87
CA TYR A 61 4.76 5.47 0.54
C TYR A 61 5.09 4.11 1.14
N GLU A 62 5.82 4.15 2.22
CA GLU A 62 6.21 2.97 2.97
C GLU A 62 5.79 3.13 4.42
N ILE A 63 5.12 2.10 4.97
CA ILE A 63 4.86 1.99 6.40
C ILE A 63 5.87 1.02 6.96
N SER A 64 6.59 1.43 8.01
CA SER A 64 7.57 0.58 8.68
C SER A 64 7.16 0.33 10.12
N LYS A 65 7.18 -0.93 10.53
CA LYS A 65 6.87 -1.32 11.91
C LYS A 65 7.99 -2.19 12.43
N ARG A 66 8.54 -1.78 13.57
CA ARG A 66 9.61 -2.53 14.20
C ARG A 66 9.01 -3.50 15.21
N TYR A 67 9.50 -4.74 15.19
CA TYR A 67 9.06 -5.77 16.12
C TYR A 67 10.25 -6.66 16.42
N ASP A 68 10.62 -6.75 17.69
CA ASP A 68 11.88 -7.37 18.10
C ASP A 68 13.04 -6.66 17.41
N THR A 69 13.85 -7.41 16.66
CA THR A 69 15.00 -6.85 15.96
C THR A 69 14.74 -6.63 14.48
N ASP A 70 13.56 -7.01 14.02
CA ASP A 70 13.23 -6.95 12.59
C ASP A 70 12.31 -5.78 12.28
N THR A 71 12.31 -5.37 11.03
CA THR A 71 11.41 -4.32 10.54
C THR A 71 10.47 -4.94 9.51
N TYR A 72 9.18 -4.63 9.63
CA TYR A 72 8.16 -5.11 8.72
C TYR A 72 7.65 -3.91 7.92
N ARG A 73 7.61 -4.04 6.62
CA ARG A 73 7.31 -2.94 5.73
C ARG A 73 6.17 -3.26 4.79
N ALA A 74 5.36 -2.24 4.51
CA ALA A 74 4.32 -2.32 3.50
C ALA A 74 4.44 -1.07 2.62
N VAL A 75 4.50 -1.27 1.31
CA VAL A 75 4.64 -0.19 0.33
C VAL A 75 3.34 -0.06 -0.42
N TYR A 76 2.82 1.15 -0.53
CA TYR A 76 1.52 1.37 -1.14
C TYR A 76 1.52 2.63 -1.99
N ALA A 77 0.58 2.70 -2.94
CA ALA A 77 0.43 3.83 -3.84
C ALA A 77 -0.96 4.43 -3.68
N VAL A 78 -1.05 5.77 -3.64
CA VAL A 78 -2.31 6.47 -3.38
C VAL A 78 -2.79 7.32 -4.55
N LYS A 79 -2.04 7.38 -5.65
CA LYS A 79 -2.38 8.23 -6.79
C LYS A 79 -2.69 7.46 -8.07
N ILE A 80 -3.09 6.20 -7.93
CA ILE A 80 -3.49 5.39 -9.07
C ILE A 80 -5.00 5.22 -8.99
N GLY A 81 -5.74 6.01 -9.77
CA GLY A 81 -7.19 6.03 -9.68
C GLY A 81 -7.65 6.47 -8.30
N GLU A 82 -8.80 5.95 -7.90
CA GLU A 82 -9.38 6.26 -6.58
C GLU A 82 -9.10 5.17 -5.55
N LYS A 83 -8.15 4.30 -5.83
CA LYS A 83 -7.86 3.13 -4.99
C LYS A 83 -6.52 3.25 -4.31
N ILE A 84 -6.34 2.47 -3.26
CA ILE A 84 -5.05 2.31 -2.59
C ILE A 84 -4.48 0.98 -3.05
N TYR A 85 -3.34 0.99 -3.71
CA TYR A 85 -2.71 -0.24 -4.17
C TYR A 85 -1.56 -0.61 -3.23
N VAL A 86 -1.71 -1.73 -2.53
CA VAL A 86 -0.60 -2.25 -1.72
C VAL A 86 0.30 -3.05 -2.65
N LEU A 87 1.47 -2.50 -2.92
CA LEU A 87 2.37 -3.04 -3.94
C LEU A 87 3.18 -4.22 -3.41
N HIS A 88 3.64 -4.15 -2.17
CA HIS A 88 4.51 -5.17 -1.63
C HIS A 88 4.53 -5.08 -0.10
N ALA A 89 4.74 -6.21 0.55
CA ALA A 89 4.94 -6.25 1.99
C ALA A 89 6.04 -7.26 2.26
N PHE A 90 6.97 -6.92 3.14
CA PHE A 90 8.13 -7.78 3.37
C PHE A 90 8.74 -7.52 4.74
N GLN A 91 9.47 -8.50 5.23
CA GLN A 91 10.22 -8.41 6.47
C GLN A 91 11.67 -8.12 6.13
N LYS A 92 12.25 -7.18 6.86
CA LYS A 92 13.66 -6.84 6.70
C LYS A 92 14.38 -7.17 7.98
N LYS A 93 15.32 -8.10 7.92
CA LYS A 93 16.05 -8.54 9.09
C LYS A 93 17.16 -7.56 9.44
N SER A 94 17.45 -7.44 10.72
CA SER A 94 18.38 -6.43 11.21
C SER A 94 19.78 -6.55 10.60
N LYS A 95 20.20 -7.76 10.24
CA LYS A 95 21.51 -7.98 9.65
C LYS A 95 21.68 -7.38 8.26
N GLN A 96 20.60 -7.05 7.59
CA GLN A 96 20.63 -6.62 6.19
C GLN A 96 20.82 -5.12 6.02
N GLY A 97 21.02 -4.40 7.12
CA GLY A 97 21.14 -2.95 7.05
C GLY A 97 19.80 -2.27 6.82
N ILE A 98 19.84 -0.96 6.56
CA ILE A 98 18.60 -0.17 6.44
C ILE A 98 18.10 -0.05 5.02
N LYS A 99 18.93 -0.39 4.04
CA LYS A 99 18.56 -0.21 2.64
C LYS A 99 17.62 -1.32 2.17
N THR A 100 16.62 -0.96 1.39
CA THR A 100 15.70 -1.93 0.82
C THR A 100 16.43 -2.79 -0.21
N PRO A 101 16.34 -4.12 -0.11
CA PRO A 101 16.99 -4.99 -1.10
C PRO A 101 16.50 -4.70 -2.51
N GLN A 102 17.41 -4.82 -3.48
CA GLN A 102 17.09 -4.48 -4.87
C GLN A 102 15.97 -5.35 -5.44
N SER A 103 15.92 -6.63 -5.04
CA SER A 103 14.84 -7.50 -5.52
C SER A 103 13.47 -7.00 -5.07
N ASP A 104 13.37 -6.45 -3.86
CA ASP A 104 12.12 -5.87 -3.39
C ASP A 104 11.79 -4.59 -4.14
N VAL A 105 12.81 -3.76 -4.40
CA VAL A 105 12.61 -2.52 -5.17
C VAL A 105 12.10 -2.85 -6.57
N ASP A 106 12.70 -3.84 -7.23
CA ASP A 106 12.30 -4.22 -8.58
C ASP A 106 10.86 -4.73 -8.61
N LEU A 107 10.49 -5.51 -7.61
CA LEU A 107 9.12 -6.03 -7.51
C LEU A 107 8.12 -4.89 -7.30
N ILE A 108 8.46 -3.94 -6.44
CA ILE A 108 7.62 -2.77 -6.19
C ILE A 108 7.41 -1.98 -7.49
N LYS A 109 8.48 -1.75 -8.24
CA LYS A 109 8.40 -1.03 -9.51
C LYS A 109 7.51 -1.76 -10.52
N GLN A 110 7.66 -3.07 -10.60
CA GLN A 110 6.85 -3.86 -11.53
C GLN A 110 5.38 -3.80 -11.15
N ARG A 111 5.09 -3.95 -9.87
CA ARG A 111 3.70 -3.93 -9.41
C ARG A 111 3.07 -2.55 -9.53
N TYR A 112 3.87 -1.50 -9.42
CA TYR A 112 3.38 -0.16 -9.68
C TYR A 112 2.91 -0.04 -11.14
N LYS A 113 3.73 -0.50 -12.08
CA LYS A 113 3.35 -0.49 -13.49
C LYS A 113 2.10 -1.31 -13.74
N ASP A 114 2.03 -2.49 -13.11
CA ASP A 114 0.86 -3.37 -13.28
C ASP A 114 -0.39 -2.69 -12.75
N ALA A 115 -0.29 -1.98 -11.63
CA ALA A 115 -1.43 -1.27 -11.05
C ALA A 115 -1.90 -0.16 -11.96
N VAL A 116 -0.99 0.60 -12.56
CA VAL A 116 -1.33 1.68 -13.49
C VAL A 116 -2.04 1.10 -14.70
N THR A 117 -1.50 0.03 -15.27
CA THR A 117 -2.09 -0.62 -16.44
C THR A 117 -3.50 -1.13 -16.13
N ARG A 118 -3.65 -1.77 -14.97
CA ARG A 118 -4.93 -2.30 -14.53
C ARG A 118 -5.97 -1.19 -14.39
N GLU A 119 -5.57 -0.06 -13.84
CA GLU A 119 -6.48 1.05 -13.63
C GLU A 119 -6.90 1.68 -14.96
N GLU A 120 -5.96 1.78 -15.90
CA GLU A 120 -6.27 2.31 -17.23
C GLU A 120 -7.24 1.40 -17.98
N GLU A 121 -7.08 0.09 -17.85
CA GLU A 121 -7.99 -0.86 -18.48
C GLU A 121 -9.40 -0.76 -17.89
N ASN A 122 -9.48 -0.60 -16.57
CA ASN A 122 -10.76 -0.45 -15.90
C ASN A 122 -11.48 0.82 -16.35
N ASP A 123 -10.74 1.92 -16.44
CA ASP A 123 -11.30 3.20 -16.91
C ASP A 123 -11.83 3.07 -18.34
N GLY A 124 -11.08 2.40 -19.20
CA GLY A 124 -11.52 2.17 -20.58
C GLY A 124 -12.80 1.38 -20.64
N ARG A 125 -12.91 0.34 -19.81
CA ARG A 125 -14.13 -0.46 -19.77
C ARG A 125 -15.31 0.33 -19.25
N ASP A 126 -15.10 1.13 -18.21
CA ASP A 126 -16.15 1.97 -17.66
C ASP A 126 -16.65 2.95 -18.70
N ASN A 127 -15.75 3.53 -19.48
CA ASN A 127 -16.14 4.47 -20.52
C ASN A 127 -17.00 3.80 -21.59
N VAL A 128 -16.65 2.57 -21.95
CA VAL A 128 -17.44 1.82 -22.91
C VAL A 128 -18.85 1.57 -22.39
N TRP A 129 -18.96 1.20 -21.13
CA TRP A 129 -20.26 0.89 -20.54
C TRP A 129 -21.18 2.09 -20.42
N ARG A 130 -20.63 3.27 -20.29
CA ARG A 130 -21.40 4.48 -20.06
C ARG A 130 -22.03 5.06 -21.30
N LYS A 131 -21.76 4.47 -22.41
CA LYS A 131 -22.42 4.90 -23.61
C LYS A 131 -23.84 4.41 -23.66
#